data_436687f9ded98aa1f5bae5da90e132ff
#
_entry.id   436687f9ded98aa1f5bae5da90e132ff
#
_cell.length_a   1.000
_cell.length_b   1.000
_cell.length_c   1.000
_cell.angle_alpha   90.00
_cell.angle_beta   90.00
_cell.angle_gamma   90.00
#
_symmetry.space_group_name_H-M   'P 1'
#
loop_
_entity.id
_entity.type
_entity.pdbx_description
1 polymer ?
#
loop_
_entity_poly.entity_id
_entity_poly.type
_entity_poly.pdbx_seq_one_letter_code
_entity_poly.pdbx_strand_id
1 'polypeptide(L)'
;MNTELKKQFKEMFNDVKTYKFSKKDYEPTFSKAYSKYKGFLEELAIACSESESNITELGAVLPELFKAELDAIPSKRKKEALQMDGNTNMVTYIVPLLDYDKNPNLDLLVKSLIEQWNSSGTGSMPIGRASFDEIQGGFKSRLCYITTAVCENLQAEDNCYELNILRKYRDQYLLSEKNGDRLIGAYYDIAPTIVTRIERQKNAKSIYKNLWKTYLKPCVTHIENNENEACKVLYTKMVKDLQNQYIYS
;
A
#
# COMPACT_ATOMS: atom_id res chain seq x y z
N MET A 1 17.60 -27.56 -12.41
CA MET A 1 17.32 -26.10 -12.47
C MET A 1 18.61 -25.29 -12.50
N ASN A 2 18.61 -24.16 -13.22
CA ASN A 2 19.80 -23.36 -13.46
C ASN A 2 20.28 -22.63 -12.18
N THR A 3 21.50 -22.93 -11.72
CA THR A 3 22.14 -22.31 -10.54
C THR A 3 22.26 -20.79 -10.71
N GLU A 4 22.40 -20.30 -11.94
CA GLU A 4 22.51 -18.88 -12.25
C GLU A 4 21.19 -18.12 -11.97
N LEU A 5 20.03 -18.70 -12.31
CA LEU A 5 18.73 -18.11 -11.99
C LEU A 5 18.53 -17.94 -10.47
N LYS A 6 18.89 -18.95 -9.70
CA LYS A 6 18.82 -18.87 -8.21
C LYS A 6 19.73 -17.78 -7.68
N LYS A 7 20.92 -17.61 -8.25
CA LYS A 7 21.88 -16.57 -7.87
C LYS A 7 21.33 -15.17 -8.21
N GLN A 8 20.85 -14.97 -9.42
CA GLN A 8 20.26 -13.69 -9.85
C GLN A 8 19.03 -13.33 -9.01
N PHE A 9 18.20 -14.31 -8.62
CA PHE A 9 17.05 -14.07 -7.74
C PHE A 9 17.48 -13.57 -6.35
N LYS A 10 18.54 -14.14 -5.78
CA LYS A 10 19.15 -13.68 -4.52
C LYS A 10 19.73 -12.27 -4.67
N GLU A 11 20.40 -11.98 -5.79
CA GLU A 11 20.95 -10.66 -6.08
C GLU A 11 19.85 -9.60 -6.21
N MET A 12 18.74 -9.91 -6.90
CA MET A 12 17.57 -9.02 -6.98
C MET A 12 17.01 -8.73 -5.58
N PHE A 13 16.85 -9.76 -4.73
CA PHE A 13 16.35 -9.57 -3.36
C PHE A 13 17.28 -8.69 -2.52
N ASN A 14 18.59 -8.91 -2.60
CA ASN A 14 19.57 -8.11 -1.87
C ASN A 14 19.63 -6.66 -2.34
N ASP A 15 19.45 -6.41 -3.63
CA ASP A 15 19.39 -5.06 -4.19
C ASP A 15 18.13 -4.33 -3.69
N VAL A 16 16.98 -4.99 -3.76
CA VAL A 16 15.69 -4.44 -3.31
C VAL A 16 15.70 -4.08 -1.82
N LYS A 17 16.43 -4.83 -0.97
CA LYS A 17 16.59 -4.47 0.46
C LYS A 17 17.21 -3.09 0.69
N THR A 18 17.88 -2.53 -0.29
CA THR A 18 18.47 -1.18 -0.21
C THR A 18 17.49 -0.06 -0.56
N TYR A 19 16.31 -0.40 -1.09
CA TYR A 19 15.35 0.57 -1.61
C TYR A 19 14.55 1.20 -0.47
N LYS A 20 14.35 2.52 -0.58
CA LYS A 20 13.51 3.26 0.35
C LYS A 20 12.05 3.17 -0.05
N PHE A 21 11.23 2.72 0.88
CA PHE A 21 9.79 2.70 0.71
C PHE A 21 9.17 3.99 1.23
N SER A 22 8.86 4.91 0.32
CA SER A 22 8.14 6.15 0.62
C SER A 22 7.24 6.55 -0.54
N LYS A 23 6.21 7.34 -0.26
CA LYS A 23 5.28 7.83 -1.30
C LYS A 23 6.00 8.51 -2.47
N LYS A 24 7.05 9.30 -2.18
CA LYS A 24 7.79 10.05 -3.18
C LYS A 24 8.69 9.17 -4.03
N ASP A 25 9.30 8.15 -3.40
CA ASP A 25 10.38 7.38 -4.01
C ASP A 25 9.90 6.07 -4.62
N TYR A 26 8.72 5.56 -4.23
CA TYR A 26 8.26 4.22 -4.61
C TYR A 26 8.12 4.04 -6.13
N GLU A 27 7.34 4.89 -6.80
CA GLU A 27 7.08 4.78 -8.25
C GLU A 27 8.37 4.88 -9.08
N PRO A 28 9.24 5.90 -8.91
CA PRO A 28 10.48 5.98 -9.68
C PRO A 28 11.46 4.84 -9.34
N THR A 29 11.51 4.38 -8.08
CA THR A 29 12.37 3.27 -7.67
C THR A 29 11.87 1.94 -8.25
N PHE A 30 10.56 1.70 -8.20
CA PHE A 30 9.93 0.51 -8.79
C PHE A 30 10.15 0.44 -10.31
N SER A 31 9.90 1.54 -11.03
CA SER A 31 10.09 1.61 -12.48
C SER A 31 11.54 1.33 -12.88
N LYS A 32 12.50 1.85 -12.11
CA LYS A 32 13.92 1.57 -12.31
C LYS A 32 14.27 0.11 -12.05
N ALA A 33 13.72 -0.47 -10.96
CA ALA A 33 13.93 -1.87 -10.62
C ALA A 33 13.33 -2.79 -11.69
N TYR A 34 12.09 -2.52 -12.13
CA TYR A 34 11.45 -3.29 -13.18
C TYR A 34 12.27 -3.25 -14.49
N SER A 35 12.71 -2.06 -14.91
CA SER A 35 13.55 -1.94 -16.11
C SER A 35 14.86 -2.71 -15.98
N LYS A 36 15.48 -2.72 -14.79
CA LYS A 36 16.72 -3.44 -14.50
C LYS A 36 16.54 -4.96 -14.58
N TYR A 37 15.43 -5.47 -14.04
CA TYR A 37 15.20 -6.90 -13.87
C TYR A 37 14.28 -7.53 -14.91
N LYS A 38 13.75 -6.77 -15.87
CA LYS A 38 12.79 -7.27 -16.87
C LYS A 38 13.27 -8.54 -17.58
N GLY A 39 14.50 -8.55 -18.11
CA GLY A 39 15.05 -9.73 -18.77
C GLY A 39 15.15 -10.95 -17.85
N PHE A 40 15.56 -10.75 -16.59
CA PHE A 40 15.59 -11.80 -15.59
C PHE A 40 14.18 -12.32 -15.24
N LEU A 41 13.17 -11.46 -15.17
CA LEU A 41 11.77 -11.86 -14.95
C LEU A 41 11.23 -12.71 -16.11
N GLU A 42 11.61 -12.40 -17.34
CA GLU A 42 11.31 -13.20 -18.53
C GLU A 42 11.96 -14.58 -18.46
N GLU A 43 13.24 -14.67 -18.06
CA GLU A 43 13.94 -15.95 -17.84
C GLU A 43 13.30 -16.79 -16.73
N LEU A 44 12.88 -16.15 -15.62
CA LEU A 44 12.12 -16.83 -14.55
C LEU A 44 10.81 -17.40 -15.06
N ALA A 45 10.06 -16.63 -15.87
CA ALA A 45 8.80 -17.08 -16.45
C ALA A 45 8.98 -18.31 -17.35
N ILE A 46 10.04 -18.34 -18.15
CA ILE A 46 10.39 -19.49 -18.99
C ILE A 46 10.71 -20.70 -18.10
N ALA A 47 11.56 -20.54 -17.10
CA ALA A 47 11.92 -21.65 -16.19
C ALA A 47 10.70 -22.21 -15.46
N CYS A 48 9.76 -21.34 -15.03
CA CYS A 48 8.51 -21.76 -14.40
C CYS A 48 7.56 -22.50 -15.35
N SER A 49 7.62 -22.20 -16.67
CA SER A 49 6.81 -22.93 -17.66
C SER A 49 7.27 -24.35 -17.94
N GLU A 50 8.52 -24.69 -17.59
CA GLU A 50 9.11 -26.00 -17.87
C GLU A 50 8.63 -27.10 -16.91
N SER A 51 8.48 -26.80 -15.61
CA SER A 51 8.02 -27.75 -14.62
C SER A 51 7.53 -27.14 -13.31
N GLU A 52 6.61 -27.84 -12.61
CA GLU A 52 6.20 -27.48 -11.24
C GLU A 52 7.34 -27.56 -10.22
N SER A 53 8.32 -28.47 -10.45
CA SER A 53 9.52 -28.55 -9.64
C SER A 53 10.32 -27.26 -9.65
N ASN A 54 10.44 -26.62 -10.83
CA ASN A 54 11.11 -25.33 -10.95
C ASN A 54 10.39 -24.23 -10.15
N ILE A 55 9.07 -24.20 -10.18
CA ILE A 55 8.25 -23.24 -9.42
C ILE A 55 8.49 -23.43 -7.91
N THR A 56 8.45 -24.66 -7.43
CA THR A 56 8.66 -24.98 -6.02
C THR A 56 10.08 -24.63 -5.57
N GLU A 57 11.09 -24.99 -6.37
CA GLU A 57 12.48 -24.71 -6.05
C GLU A 57 12.81 -23.20 -6.09
N LEU A 58 12.26 -22.44 -7.06
CA LEU A 58 12.42 -20.99 -7.12
C LEU A 58 11.69 -20.30 -5.98
N GLY A 59 10.49 -20.79 -5.62
CA GLY A 59 9.72 -20.29 -4.48
C GLY A 59 10.45 -20.44 -3.14
N ALA A 60 11.32 -21.45 -2.99
CA ALA A 60 12.12 -21.67 -1.79
C ALA A 60 13.35 -20.75 -1.67
N VAL A 61 13.85 -20.21 -2.77
CA VAL A 61 15.15 -19.49 -2.82
C VAL A 61 15.25 -18.34 -1.84
N LEU A 62 14.25 -17.46 -1.82
CA LEU A 62 14.29 -16.28 -0.96
C LEU A 62 13.97 -16.60 0.50
N PRO A 63 12.97 -17.45 0.83
CA PRO A 63 12.75 -17.90 2.20
C PRO A 63 13.98 -18.56 2.82
N GLU A 64 14.66 -19.47 2.10
CA GLU A 64 15.88 -20.14 2.58
C GLU A 64 17.03 -19.13 2.81
N LEU A 65 17.26 -18.23 1.86
CA LEU A 65 18.27 -17.18 1.98
C LEU A 65 18.01 -16.32 3.23
N PHE A 66 16.79 -15.84 3.36
CA PHE A 66 16.43 -14.91 4.44
C PHE A 66 16.43 -15.58 5.81
N LYS A 67 16.02 -16.86 5.88
CA LYS A 67 16.12 -17.66 7.09
C LYS A 67 17.56 -17.81 7.55
N ALA A 68 18.48 -18.10 6.64
CA ALA A 68 19.92 -18.19 6.98
C ALA A 68 20.48 -16.86 7.52
N GLU A 69 20.06 -15.71 6.94
CA GLU A 69 20.41 -14.39 7.46
C GLU A 69 19.86 -14.15 8.88
N LEU A 70 18.61 -14.52 9.12
CA LEU A 70 17.98 -14.40 10.43
C LEU A 70 18.66 -15.28 11.49
N ASP A 71 19.03 -16.51 11.11
CA ASP A 71 19.67 -17.45 12.05
C ASP A 71 21.09 -17.02 12.43
N ALA A 72 21.76 -16.25 11.59
CA ALA A 72 23.05 -15.64 11.89
C ALA A 72 22.99 -14.46 12.90
N ILE A 73 21.76 -13.95 13.23
CA ILE A 73 21.58 -12.82 14.14
C ILE A 73 21.30 -13.33 15.56
N PRO A 74 22.18 -13.10 16.55
CA PRO A 74 21.97 -13.56 17.92
C PRO A 74 20.96 -12.71 18.70
N SER A 75 20.78 -11.44 18.33
CA SER A 75 19.92 -10.49 19.04
C SER A 75 18.46 -10.62 18.58
N LYS A 76 17.55 -10.98 19.50
CA LYS A 76 16.11 -11.06 19.23
C LYS A 76 15.55 -9.77 18.64
N ARG A 77 15.88 -8.62 19.21
CA ARG A 77 15.41 -7.30 18.72
C ARG A 77 15.87 -7.00 17.29
N LYS A 78 17.15 -7.34 16.97
CA LYS A 78 17.66 -7.16 15.59
C LYS A 78 17.00 -8.13 14.61
N LYS A 79 16.73 -9.36 15.06
CA LYS A 79 16.02 -10.37 14.27
C LYS A 79 14.60 -9.89 13.94
N GLU A 80 13.85 -9.40 14.92
CA GLU A 80 12.49 -8.86 14.71
C GLU A 80 12.48 -7.66 13.77
N ALA A 81 13.45 -6.74 13.89
CA ALA A 81 13.58 -5.61 12.97
C ALA A 81 13.85 -6.10 11.53
N LEU A 82 14.80 -7.02 11.35
CA LEU A 82 15.09 -7.58 10.02
C LEU A 82 13.89 -8.34 9.44
N GLN A 83 13.13 -9.07 10.26
CA GLN A 83 11.90 -9.75 9.82
C GLN A 83 10.85 -8.74 9.29
N MET A 84 10.69 -7.60 9.96
CA MET A 84 9.79 -6.56 9.51
C MET A 84 10.24 -5.93 8.19
N ASP A 85 11.54 -5.64 8.06
CA ASP A 85 12.13 -5.11 6.83
C ASP A 85 12.00 -6.11 5.67
N GLY A 86 12.25 -7.39 5.92
CA GLY A 86 12.10 -8.46 4.94
C GLY A 86 10.66 -8.59 4.44
N ASN A 87 9.69 -8.61 5.34
CA ASN A 87 8.27 -8.63 4.97
C ASN A 87 7.89 -7.40 4.15
N THR A 88 8.35 -6.22 4.56
CA THR A 88 8.10 -4.98 3.81
C THR A 88 8.64 -5.08 2.39
N ASN A 89 9.90 -5.48 2.21
CA ASN A 89 10.52 -5.61 0.89
C ASN A 89 9.83 -6.66 0.00
N MET A 90 9.43 -7.80 0.59
CA MET A 90 8.67 -8.81 -0.14
C MET A 90 7.37 -8.26 -0.71
N VAL A 91 6.57 -7.62 0.14
CA VAL A 91 5.24 -7.09 -0.25
C VAL A 91 5.34 -5.87 -1.15
N THR A 92 6.33 -5.00 -0.94
CA THR A 92 6.39 -3.72 -1.66
C THR A 92 7.15 -3.78 -2.98
N TYR A 93 8.09 -4.72 -3.13
CA TYR A 93 8.93 -4.79 -4.33
C TYR A 93 8.95 -6.18 -4.97
N ILE A 94 9.31 -7.24 -4.24
CA ILE A 94 9.51 -8.56 -4.86
C ILE A 94 8.22 -9.10 -5.46
N VAL A 95 7.17 -9.20 -4.67
CA VAL A 95 5.85 -9.69 -5.14
C VAL A 95 5.30 -8.81 -6.27
N PRO A 96 5.29 -7.47 -6.16
CA PRO A 96 4.84 -6.61 -7.26
C PRO A 96 5.69 -6.69 -8.53
N LEU A 97 7.02 -6.87 -8.43
CA LEU A 97 7.88 -7.03 -9.60
C LEU A 97 7.56 -8.32 -10.37
N LEU A 98 7.37 -9.43 -9.65
CA LEU A 98 6.98 -10.71 -10.24
C LEU A 98 5.56 -10.67 -10.84
N ASP A 99 4.66 -9.87 -10.25
CA ASP A 99 3.25 -9.75 -10.65
C ASP A 99 2.99 -8.67 -11.73
N TYR A 100 3.98 -7.84 -12.07
CA TYR A 100 3.77 -6.61 -12.83
C TYR A 100 3.19 -6.85 -14.23
N ASP A 101 3.76 -7.78 -14.99
CA ASP A 101 3.33 -8.10 -16.36
C ASP A 101 2.16 -9.10 -16.41
N LYS A 102 1.62 -9.51 -15.25
CA LYS A 102 0.53 -10.50 -15.15
C LYS A 102 0.82 -11.81 -15.89
N ASN A 103 2.09 -12.23 -15.91
CA ASN A 103 2.50 -13.47 -16.55
C ASN A 103 1.97 -14.69 -15.74
N PRO A 104 1.21 -15.63 -16.37
CA PRO A 104 0.60 -16.74 -15.65
C PRO A 104 1.63 -17.67 -14.99
N ASN A 105 2.82 -17.82 -15.54
CA ASN A 105 3.86 -18.67 -14.97
C ASN A 105 4.48 -18.01 -13.72
N LEU A 106 4.65 -16.68 -13.74
CA LEU A 106 5.09 -15.94 -12.57
C LEU A 106 3.98 -15.85 -11.50
N ASP A 107 2.70 -15.90 -11.88
CA ASP A 107 1.59 -16.00 -10.93
C ASP A 107 1.72 -17.26 -10.02
N LEU A 108 2.09 -18.38 -10.62
CA LEU A 108 2.34 -19.62 -9.89
C LEU A 108 3.56 -19.50 -8.97
N LEU A 109 4.64 -18.86 -9.45
CA LEU A 109 5.82 -18.59 -8.64
C LEU A 109 5.50 -17.68 -7.44
N VAL A 110 4.72 -16.62 -7.65
CA VAL A 110 4.28 -15.70 -6.58
C VAL A 110 3.51 -16.45 -5.50
N LYS A 111 2.58 -17.33 -5.88
CA LYS A 111 1.84 -18.18 -4.92
C LYS A 111 2.78 -19.06 -4.11
N SER A 112 3.64 -19.82 -4.79
CA SER A 112 4.62 -20.70 -4.14
C SER A 112 5.56 -19.95 -3.20
N LEU A 113 6.07 -18.79 -3.65
CA LEU A 113 6.97 -17.94 -2.87
C LEU A 113 6.30 -17.42 -1.58
N ILE A 114 5.06 -16.93 -1.67
CA ILE A 114 4.30 -16.42 -0.51
C ILE A 114 4.01 -17.55 0.48
N GLU A 115 3.58 -18.70 0.00
CA GLU A 115 3.31 -19.88 0.84
C GLU A 115 4.57 -20.33 1.59
N GLN A 116 5.69 -20.43 0.89
CA GLN A 116 6.96 -20.84 1.49
C GLN A 116 7.55 -19.79 2.42
N TRP A 117 7.42 -18.48 2.09
CA TRP A 117 7.78 -17.40 2.99
C TRP A 117 7.01 -17.47 4.31
N ASN A 118 5.69 -17.64 4.23
CA ASN A 118 4.82 -17.71 5.40
C ASN A 118 5.05 -18.96 6.27
N SER A 119 5.40 -20.09 5.64
CA SER A 119 5.64 -21.36 6.35
C SER A 119 7.04 -21.48 6.94
N SER A 120 8.02 -20.71 6.44
CA SER A 120 9.43 -20.83 6.85
C SER A 120 9.76 -20.15 8.18
N GLY A 121 8.82 -19.36 8.76
CA GLY A 121 9.06 -18.57 9.96
C GLY A 121 9.97 -17.36 9.73
N THR A 122 10.15 -16.95 8.48
CA THR A 122 10.97 -15.78 8.11
C THR A 122 10.33 -14.45 8.50
N GLY A 123 9.00 -14.39 8.57
CA GLY A 123 8.26 -13.19 8.94
C GLY A 123 7.67 -13.24 10.34
N SER A 124 7.47 -12.08 10.96
CA SER A 124 6.71 -11.96 12.22
C SER A 124 5.20 -12.07 12.01
N MET A 125 4.73 -11.82 10.80
CA MET A 125 3.34 -11.93 10.36
C MET A 125 3.30 -12.50 8.94
N PRO A 126 2.24 -13.24 8.56
CA PRO A 126 2.05 -13.67 7.18
C PRO A 126 2.00 -12.48 6.22
N ILE A 127 2.64 -12.63 5.07
CA ILE A 127 2.51 -11.68 3.97
C ILE A 127 1.41 -12.14 3.00
N GLY A 128 0.77 -11.16 2.35
CA GLY A 128 -0.17 -11.37 1.26
C GLY A 128 0.39 -10.94 -0.08
N ARG A 129 -0.37 -11.22 -1.14
CA ARG A 129 -0.10 -10.68 -2.47
C ARG A 129 -0.46 -9.20 -2.50
N ALA A 130 0.38 -8.38 -3.10
CA ALA A 130 0.12 -7.00 -3.42
C ALA A 130 0.65 -6.70 -4.82
N SER A 131 -0.08 -5.89 -5.57
CA SER A 131 0.34 -5.39 -6.88
C SER A 131 0.96 -3.98 -6.77
N PHE A 132 1.70 -3.57 -7.79
CA PHE A 132 2.20 -2.19 -7.90
C PHE A 132 1.05 -1.16 -7.82
N ASP A 133 -0.06 -1.42 -8.52
CA ASP A 133 -1.20 -0.50 -8.56
C ASP A 133 -1.90 -0.38 -7.20
N GLU A 134 -2.04 -1.48 -6.45
CA GLU A 134 -2.59 -1.46 -5.09
C GLU A 134 -1.72 -0.66 -4.13
N ILE A 135 -0.40 -0.82 -4.19
CA ILE A 135 0.54 -0.07 -3.35
C ILE A 135 0.56 1.39 -3.74
N GLN A 136 0.67 1.68 -5.04
CA GLN A 136 0.62 3.03 -5.60
C GLN A 136 -0.74 3.69 -5.29
N GLY A 137 -1.84 2.95 -5.46
CA GLY A 137 -3.18 3.34 -5.06
C GLY A 137 -3.28 3.58 -3.55
N GLY A 138 -2.66 2.74 -2.73
CA GLY A 138 -2.56 2.91 -1.28
C GLY A 138 -1.89 4.22 -0.87
N PHE A 139 -0.86 4.66 -1.57
CA PHE A 139 -0.30 6.01 -1.38
C PHE A 139 -1.27 7.11 -1.81
N LYS A 140 -2.13 6.85 -2.76
CA LYS A 140 -3.19 7.77 -3.22
C LYS A 140 -4.43 7.68 -2.33
N SER A 141 -4.86 6.47 -1.95
CA SER A 141 -6.06 6.22 -1.15
C SER A 141 -5.89 6.50 0.34
N ARG A 142 -4.69 6.37 0.91
CA ARG A 142 -4.38 6.81 2.29
C ARG A 142 -4.79 8.27 2.55
N LEU A 143 -5.13 8.98 1.50
CA LEU A 143 -5.46 10.39 1.51
C LEU A 143 -6.96 10.69 1.70
N CYS A 144 -7.82 9.70 1.89
CA CYS A 144 -9.26 9.92 2.06
C CYS A 144 -9.88 9.05 3.16
N TYR A 145 -9.16 8.80 4.28
CA TYR A 145 -9.63 7.92 5.36
C TYR A 145 -11.09 8.17 5.74
N ILE A 146 -11.44 9.39 6.09
CA ILE A 146 -12.79 9.73 6.52
C ILE A 146 -13.77 9.63 5.35
N THR A 147 -13.39 10.13 4.16
CA THR A 147 -14.24 10.09 2.97
C THR A 147 -14.49 8.67 2.50
N THR A 148 -13.46 7.82 2.48
CA THR A 148 -13.58 6.40 2.15
C THR A 148 -14.48 5.69 3.16
N ALA A 149 -14.25 5.85 4.47
CA ALA A 149 -15.08 5.26 5.50
C ALA A 149 -16.56 5.70 5.42
N VAL A 150 -16.81 6.96 5.04
CA VAL A 150 -18.18 7.45 4.80
C VAL A 150 -18.80 6.77 3.58
N CYS A 151 -18.09 6.67 2.46
CA CYS A 151 -18.61 6.04 1.23
C CYS A 151 -18.87 4.54 1.44
N GLU A 152 -17.97 3.81 2.09
CA GLU A 152 -18.16 2.40 2.45
C GLU A 152 -19.41 2.20 3.32
N ASN A 153 -19.63 3.07 4.31
CA ASN A 153 -20.84 3.00 5.16
C ASN A 153 -22.13 3.36 4.43
N LEU A 154 -22.05 4.09 3.33
CA LEU A 154 -23.18 4.38 2.43
C LEU A 154 -23.37 3.30 1.37
N GLN A 155 -22.61 2.19 1.42
CA GLN A 155 -22.60 1.12 0.43
C GLN A 155 -22.24 1.62 -0.98
N ALA A 156 -21.49 2.70 -1.08
CA ALA A 156 -20.94 3.18 -2.33
C ALA A 156 -19.62 2.45 -2.62
N GLU A 157 -19.39 2.13 -3.89
CA GLU A 157 -18.13 1.52 -4.33
C GLU A 157 -16.94 2.45 -4.05
N ASP A 158 -15.75 1.91 -3.78
CA ASP A 158 -14.50 2.68 -3.58
C ASP A 158 -14.12 3.55 -4.80
N ASN A 159 -14.82 3.36 -5.90
CA ASN A 159 -14.70 4.09 -7.16
C ASN A 159 -15.93 4.97 -7.47
N CYS A 160 -16.73 5.35 -6.46
CA CYS A 160 -17.90 6.18 -6.69
C CYS A 160 -17.51 7.60 -7.14
N TYR A 161 -18.44 8.26 -7.84
CA TYR A 161 -18.26 9.61 -8.38
C TYR A 161 -17.82 10.62 -7.30
N GLU A 162 -18.48 10.61 -6.17
CA GLU A 162 -18.27 11.55 -5.08
C GLU A 162 -16.86 11.40 -4.46
N LEU A 163 -16.38 10.17 -4.32
CA LEU A 163 -15.04 9.91 -3.83
C LEU A 163 -13.98 10.40 -4.82
N ASN A 164 -14.23 10.16 -6.11
CA ASN A 164 -13.31 10.57 -7.17
C ASN A 164 -13.23 12.09 -7.31
N ILE A 165 -14.33 12.82 -7.21
CA ILE A 165 -14.33 14.27 -7.32
C ILE A 165 -13.63 14.92 -6.11
N LEU A 166 -13.82 14.38 -4.90
CA LEU A 166 -13.14 14.85 -3.68
C LEU A 166 -11.63 14.53 -3.73
N ARG A 167 -11.23 13.38 -4.27
CA ARG A 167 -9.83 13.04 -4.50
C ARG A 167 -9.17 14.00 -5.50
N LYS A 168 -9.80 14.26 -6.64
CA LYS A 168 -9.32 15.23 -7.65
C LYS A 168 -9.19 16.63 -7.07
N TYR A 169 -10.19 17.10 -6.34
CA TYR A 169 -10.17 18.40 -5.68
C TYR A 169 -8.96 18.55 -4.75
N ARG A 170 -8.70 17.56 -3.91
CA ARG A 170 -7.53 17.54 -3.03
C ARG A 170 -6.23 17.60 -3.83
N ASP A 171 -6.09 16.73 -4.85
CA ASP A 171 -4.83 16.57 -5.59
C ASP A 171 -4.53 17.73 -6.53
N GLN A 172 -5.56 18.35 -7.09
CA GLN A 172 -5.40 19.43 -8.08
C GLN A 172 -5.51 20.82 -7.47
N TYR A 173 -6.38 21.02 -6.48
CA TYR A 173 -6.62 22.31 -5.86
C TYR A 173 -5.94 22.46 -4.51
N LEU A 174 -6.26 21.63 -3.51
CA LEU A 174 -5.71 21.80 -2.16
C LEU A 174 -4.19 21.68 -2.11
N LEU A 175 -3.59 20.76 -2.85
CA LEU A 175 -2.12 20.61 -2.91
C LEU A 175 -1.42 21.79 -3.59
N SER A 176 -2.08 22.50 -4.50
CA SER A 176 -1.52 23.67 -5.17
C SER A 176 -1.60 24.94 -4.33
N GLU A 177 -2.42 24.95 -3.26
CA GLU A 177 -2.62 26.07 -2.38
C GLU A 177 -1.43 26.28 -1.42
N LYS A 178 -1.23 27.57 -1.03
CA LYS A 178 -0.22 27.91 -0.01
C LYS A 178 -0.50 27.17 1.30
N ASN A 179 0.42 26.34 1.76
CA ASN A 179 0.30 25.42 2.91
C ASN A 179 -0.70 24.26 2.70
N GLY A 180 -1.09 23.93 1.47
CA GLY A 180 -1.97 22.79 1.19
C GLY A 180 -1.36 21.46 1.60
N ASP A 181 -0.08 21.26 1.35
CA ASP A 181 0.71 20.12 1.80
C ASP A 181 0.69 19.93 3.33
N ARG A 182 0.84 21.02 4.09
CA ARG A 182 0.79 21.00 5.56
C ARG A 182 -0.62 20.68 6.08
N LEU A 183 -1.66 21.25 5.46
CA LEU A 183 -3.06 21.00 5.83
C LEU A 183 -3.40 19.52 5.60
N ILE A 184 -3.01 19.01 4.46
CA ILE A 184 -3.22 17.63 4.07
C ILE A 184 -2.40 16.68 4.97
N GLY A 185 -1.13 17.00 5.24
CA GLY A 185 -0.29 16.22 6.16
C GLY A 185 -0.89 16.09 7.55
N ALA A 186 -1.30 17.23 8.14
CA ALA A 186 -1.95 17.24 9.46
C ALA A 186 -3.26 16.42 9.49
N TYR A 187 -4.04 16.43 8.40
CA TYR A 187 -5.21 15.57 8.27
C TYR A 187 -4.86 14.08 8.30
N TYR A 188 -3.78 13.69 7.62
CA TYR A 188 -3.37 12.28 7.55
C TYR A 188 -2.87 11.72 8.87
N ASP A 189 -2.24 12.55 9.67
CA ASP A 189 -1.76 12.15 11.00
C ASP A 189 -2.91 11.78 11.95
N ILE A 190 -4.08 12.38 11.79
CA ILE A 190 -5.22 12.20 12.69
C ILE A 190 -6.34 11.34 12.13
N ALA A 191 -6.54 11.32 10.81
CA ALA A 191 -7.69 10.67 10.17
C ALA A 191 -7.82 9.16 10.47
N PRO A 192 -6.76 8.33 10.50
CA PRO A 192 -6.85 6.94 10.88
C PRO A 192 -7.37 6.73 12.30
N THR A 193 -6.89 7.56 13.23
CA THR A 193 -7.32 7.51 14.63
C THR A 193 -8.79 7.88 14.78
N ILE A 194 -9.25 8.91 14.04
CA ILE A 194 -10.65 9.34 14.02
C ILE A 194 -11.55 8.21 13.51
N VAL A 195 -11.21 7.62 12.36
CA VAL A 195 -11.97 6.49 11.79
C VAL A 195 -12.07 5.33 12.77
N THR A 196 -10.94 4.90 13.34
CA THR A 196 -10.92 3.81 14.33
C THR A 196 -11.80 4.12 15.55
N ARG A 197 -11.79 5.37 16.04
CA ARG A 197 -12.62 5.78 17.19
C ARG A 197 -14.10 5.85 16.84
N ILE A 198 -14.46 6.23 15.62
CA ILE A 198 -15.85 6.20 15.16
C ILE A 198 -16.33 4.75 15.03
N GLU A 199 -15.55 3.86 14.41
CA GLU A 199 -15.92 2.47 14.20
C GLU A 199 -16.17 1.68 15.49
N ARG A 200 -15.49 2.05 16.57
CA ARG A 200 -15.73 1.47 17.89
C ARG A 200 -17.05 1.89 18.54
N GLN A 201 -17.75 2.88 17.98
CA GLN A 201 -19.03 3.35 18.53
C GLN A 201 -20.21 2.55 17.97
N LYS A 202 -21.19 2.25 18.83
CA LYS A 202 -22.42 1.53 18.44
C LYS A 202 -23.21 2.24 17.34
N ASN A 203 -23.07 3.55 17.23
CA ASN A 203 -23.78 4.42 16.29
C ASN A 203 -22.90 4.89 15.12
N ALA A 204 -21.80 4.20 14.83
CA ALA A 204 -20.86 4.57 13.76
C ALA A 204 -21.55 4.89 12.43
N LYS A 205 -22.50 4.06 11.98
CA LYS A 205 -23.28 4.31 10.75
C LYS A 205 -24.02 5.66 10.77
N SER A 206 -24.58 6.04 11.89
CA SER A 206 -25.28 7.33 12.05
C SER A 206 -24.30 8.50 11.97
N ILE A 207 -23.10 8.35 12.55
CA ILE A 207 -22.03 9.36 12.50
C ILE A 207 -21.59 9.57 11.06
N TYR A 208 -21.27 8.50 10.32
CA TYR A 208 -20.87 8.61 8.91
C TYR A 208 -21.96 9.21 8.01
N LYS A 209 -23.23 8.82 8.24
CA LYS A 209 -24.37 9.43 7.53
C LYS A 209 -24.48 10.93 7.80
N ASN A 210 -24.23 11.36 9.05
CA ASN A 210 -24.22 12.77 9.40
C ASN A 210 -23.04 13.52 8.77
N LEU A 211 -21.83 12.94 8.77
CA LEU A 211 -20.64 13.51 8.11
C LEU A 211 -20.86 13.70 6.61
N TRP A 212 -21.47 12.72 5.97
CA TRP A 212 -21.87 12.83 4.56
C TRP A 212 -22.80 14.02 4.34
N LYS A 213 -23.92 14.08 5.08
CA LYS A 213 -24.95 15.10 4.91
C LYS A 213 -24.44 16.51 5.23
N THR A 214 -23.64 16.64 6.28
CA THR A 214 -23.24 17.95 6.83
C THR A 214 -22.04 18.54 6.11
N TYR A 215 -21.09 17.70 5.67
CA TYR A 215 -19.82 18.18 5.13
C TYR A 215 -19.53 17.68 3.72
N LEU A 216 -19.51 16.37 3.48
CA LEU A 216 -18.96 15.85 2.23
C LEU A 216 -19.87 16.10 1.03
N LYS A 217 -21.20 15.90 1.16
CA LYS A 217 -22.15 16.19 0.09
C LYS A 217 -22.14 17.67 -0.29
N PRO A 218 -22.19 18.65 0.63
CA PRO A 218 -22.01 20.06 0.29
C PRO A 218 -20.64 20.37 -0.34
N CYS A 219 -19.56 19.71 0.10
CA CYS A 219 -18.25 19.85 -0.56
C CYS A 219 -18.30 19.40 -2.04
N VAL A 220 -18.94 18.28 -2.34
CA VAL A 220 -19.13 17.81 -3.73
C VAL A 220 -19.87 18.89 -4.53
N THR A 221 -20.98 19.42 -4.01
CA THR A 221 -21.75 20.48 -4.68
C THR A 221 -20.91 21.73 -4.94
N HIS A 222 -20.10 22.17 -3.95
CA HIS A 222 -19.19 23.31 -4.15
C HIS A 222 -18.16 23.06 -5.24
N ILE A 223 -17.60 21.84 -5.31
CA ILE A 223 -16.64 21.50 -6.36
C ILE A 223 -17.30 21.52 -7.75
N GLU A 224 -18.50 20.95 -7.87
CA GLU A 224 -19.27 20.94 -9.12
C GLU A 224 -19.60 22.36 -9.61
N ASN A 225 -19.81 23.28 -8.69
CA ASN A 225 -20.06 24.70 -8.99
C ASN A 225 -18.78 25.53 -9.16
N ASN A 226 -17.58 24.91 -9.10
CA ASN A 226 -16.28 25.60 -9.11
C ASN A 226 -16.06 26.57 -7.92
N GLU A 227 -16.75 26.35 -6.81
CA GLU A 227 -16.65 27.12 -5.57
C GLU A 227 -15.56 26.54 -4.65
N ASN A 228 -14.34 26.46 -5.17
CA ASN A 228 -13.24 25.73 -4.52
C ASN A 228 -12.88 26.27 -3.12
N GLU A 229 -12.91 27.59 -2.91
CA GLU A 229 -12.65 28.18 -1.59
C GLU A 229 -13.74 27.83 -0.56
N ALA A 230 -15.02 27.83 -0.97
CA ALA A 230 -16.11 27.41 -0.09
C ALA A 230 -15.95 25.94 0.34
N CYS A 231 -15.58 25.08 -0.61
CA CYS A 231 -15.24 23.68 -0.32
C CYS A 231 -14.08 23.57 0.68
N LYS A 232 -13.00 24.33 0.50
CA LYS A 232 -11.84 24.35 1.39
C LYS A 232 -12.21 24.74 2.83
N VAL A 233 -13.00 25.80 2.98
CA VAL A 233 -13.48 26.24 4.29
C VAL A 233 -14.30 25.14 4.98
N LEU A 234 -15.24 24.54 4.27
CA LEU A 234 -16.13 23.52 4.82
C LEU A 234 -15.35 22.22 5.16
N TYR A 235 -14.45 21.79 4.28
CA TYR A 235 -13.62 20.60 4.52
C TYR A 235 -12.68 20.80 5.71
N THR A 236 -12.06 21.97 5.81
CA THR A 236 -11.20 22.33 6.95
C THR A 236 -11.99 22.36 8.26
N LYS A 237 -13.21 22.88 8.22
CA LYS A 237 -14.12 22.87 9.38
C LYS A 237 -14.44 21.45 9.82
N MET A 238 -14.79 20.55 8.89
CA MET A 238 -15.02 19.12 9.17
C MET A 238 -13.83 18.50 9.92
N VAL A 239 -12.63 18.70 9.40
CA VAL A 239 -11.41 18.13 10.00
C VAL A 239 -11.21 18.63 11.43
N LYS A 240 -11.38 19.93 11.68
CA LYS A 240 -11.27 20.55 13.01
C LYS A 240 -12.33 20.04 13.98
N ASP A 241 -13.57 19.93 13.54
CA ASP A 241 -14.68 19.45 14.37
C ASP A 241 -14.45 17.99 14.78
N LEU A 242 -13.98 17.14 13.85
CA LEU A 242 -13.62 15.76 14.13
C LEU A 242 -12.39 15.64 15.04
N GLN A 243 -11.38 16.48 14.85
CA GLN A 243 -10.20 16.53 15.70
C GLN A 243 -10.58 16.88 17.15
N ASN A 244 -11.42 17.91 17.33
CA ASN A 244 -11.90 18.29 18.65
C ASN A 244 -12.71 17.16 19.32
N GLN A 245 -13.57 16.51 18.56
CA GLN A 245 -14.45 15.47 19.07
C GLN A 245 -13.74 14.14 19.35
N TYR A 246 -12.73 13.78 18.57
CA TYR A 246 -12.12 12.44 18.60
C TYR A 246 -10.64 12.40 18.98
N ILE A 247 -9.95 13.53 19.05
CA ILE A 247 -8.53 13.56 19.44
C ILE A 247 -8.34 14.24 20.79
N TYR A 248 -9.04 15.34 21.04
CA TYR A 248 -8.87 16.16 22.24
C TYR A 248 -9.95 15.95 23.31
N SER A 249 -10.93 15.09 23.06
CA SER A 249 -11.98 14.73 24.03
C SER A 249 -11.54 13.64 25.00
#